data_96a5085f137c9718e5fd29576d52f9fd
#
_entry.id   96a5085f137c9718e5fd29576d52f9fd
#
_cell.length_a   1.000
_cell.length_b   1.000
_cell.length_c   1.000
_cell.angle_alpha   90.00
_cell.angle_beta   90.00
_cell.angle_gamma   90.00
#
_symmetry.space_group_name_H-M   'P 1'
#
loop_
_entity.id
_entity.type
_entity.pdbx_description
1 polymer ?
#
loop_
_entity_poly.entity_id
_entity_poly.type
_entity_poly.pdbx_seq_one_letter_code
_entity_poly.pdbx_strand_id
1 'polypeptide(L)'
;AYGKNTNRKGVFSNYGFLSFLFKGSQSSQDQTDPGQSATSFEDISNTNAEIVVPLLGDETSTEMLVEMASSINDKSRINTINLLEVPNQTFLEAIDLDTPESESKKRRLDQLKEYKNLNISYETIATHDVANSIDNITGQSKCKWLVMEWDGREHSGIFVGNPVGWLLKNVNSNLALFKDNGVRRFSKVLIALRPGRRNQDFIDVADKICEHFDASLTLLNIIPEGEKEPNKLKKTSEEIISSTKSKSKLKIVKSNDPVETISEESAGYDLLILGTPEKDNWINVLFGVGEDRFVKMAACSVLRLTIR
;
A
#
# COMPACT_ATOMS: atom_id res chain seq x y z
N ALA A 1 39.18 28.94 26.31
CA ALA A 1 38.44 29.64 25.30
C ALA A 1 38.94 29.34 23.90
N TYR A 2 38.46 28.33 23.26
CA TYR A 2 38.58 28.14 21.80
C TYR A 2 37.32 27.42 21.30
N GLY A 3 36.45 28.19 20.67
CA GLY A 3 35.28 27.65 19.97
C GLY A 3 35.71 26.99 18.65
N LYS A 4 35.40 25.69 18.47
CA LYS A 4 35.51 25.02 17.21
C LYS A 4 34.18 25.18 16.45
N ASN A 5 34.24 25.97 15.38
CA ASN A 5 33.24 26.09 14.35
C ASN A 5 33.14 24.76 13.61
N THR A 6 32.07 23.99 13.81
CA THR A 6 31.74 22.84 12.98
C THR A 6 30.78 23.29 11.88
N ASN A 7 31.30 23.49 10.68
CA ASN A 7 30.53 23.65 9.44
C ASN A 7 29.61 22.45 9.23
N ARG A 8 28.35 22.57 9.52
CA ARG A 8 27.31 21.67 9.01
C ARG A 8 26.97 22.07 7.58
N LYS A 9 27.71 21.53 6.63
CA LYS A 9 27.25 21.43 5.23
C LYS A 9 26.29 20.24 5.17
N GLY A 10 25.11 20.48 4.72
CA GLY A 10 24.17 19.42 4.40
C GLY A 10 22.75 19.88 4.65
N VAL A 11 21.98 19.77 3.68
CA VAL A 11 20.51 19.78 3.53
C VAL A 11 20.00 20.80 2.50
N PHE A 12 20.80 21.71 1.97
CA PHE A 12 20.33 22.66 0.96
C PHE A 12 20.77 22.38 -0.49
N SER A 13 21.22 21.17 -0.83
CA SER A 13 21.65 20.87 -2.21
C SER A 13 20.50 20.57 -3.19
N ASN A 14 19.26 20.39 -2.71
CA ASN A 14 18.11 20.13 -3.60
C ASN A 14 17.32 21.38 -4.00
N TYR A 15 17.68 22.57 -3.50
CA TYR A 15 17.02 23.80 -3.93
C TYR A 15 17.61 24.44 -5.22
N GLY A 16 18.65 23.84 -5.80
CA GLY A 16 19.25 24.31 -7.05
C GLY A 16 18.34 24.16 -8.28
N PHE A 17 17.31 23.33 -8.21
CA PHE A 17 16.39 23.09 -9.33
C PHE A 17 15.35 24.21 -9.52
N LEU A 18 14.95 24.88 -8.45
CA LEU A 18 13.94 25.95 -8.52
C LEU A 18 14.47 27.28 -9.04
N SER A 19 15.79 27.52 -9.05
CA SER A 19 16.36 28.78 -9.56
C SER A 19 16.40 28.87 -11.09
N PHE A 20 16.15 27.75 -11.80
CA PHE A 20 16.15 27.73 -13.26
C PHE A 20 14.82 28.22 -13.88
N LEU A 21 13.74 28.23 -13.10
CA LEU A 21 12.40 28.59 -13.59
C LEU A 21 12.12 30.12 -13.64
N PHE A 22 13.05 30.97 -13.18
CA PHE A 22 12.85 32.43 -13.13
C PHE A 22 13.73 33.25 -14.07
N LYS A 23 14.22 32.69 -15.16
CA LYS A 23 14.93 33.50 -16.20
C LYS A 23 14.15 33.58 -17.51
N GLY A 24 13.38 34.65 -17.60
CA GLY A 24 13.21 35.47 -18.79
C GLY A 24 12.47 34.90 -19.98
N SER A 25 11.22 35.21 -20.10
CA SER A 25 10.50 35.18 -21.38
C SER A 25 10.54 36.53 -22.05
N GLN A 26 11.18 36.61 -23.23
CA GLN A 26 10.79 37.51 -24.31
C GLN A 26 10.54 36.69 -25.56
N SER A 27 9.30 36.76 -25.98
CA SER A 27 8.67 36.61 -27.29
C SER A 27 9.39 35.89 -28.43
N SER A 28 8.78 34.80 -28.87
CA SER A 28 8.51 34.54 -30.31
C SER A 28 7.29 33.59 -30.38
N GLN A 29 6.28 34.05 -31.17
CA GLN A 29 5.12 33.28 -31.54
C GLN A 29 5.55 32.12 -32.44
N ASP A 30 5.34 30.89 -31.99
CA ASP A 30 5.22 29.75 -32.85
C ASP A 30 4.06 28.90 -32.34
N GLN A 31 3.11 28.66 -33.25
CA GLN A 31 1.93 27.81 -33.01
C GLN A 31 2.39 26.38 -32.84
N THR A 32 2.29 25.86 -31.61
CA THR A 32 2.33 24.43 -31.33
C THR A 32 1.08 24.08 -30.55
N ASP A 33 0.55 22.91 -30.83
CA ASP A 33 -0.66 22.29 -30.32
C ASP A 33 -0.96 22.57 -28.84
N PRO A 34 -2.24 22.70 -28.45
CA PRO A 34 -2.59 22.88 -27.05
C PRO A 34 -2.24 21.62 -26.27
N GLY A 35 -1.15 21.72 -25.51
CA GLY A 35 -0.73 20.70 -24.56
C GLY A 35 -1.87 20.31 -23.64
N GLN A 36 -1.92 19.03 -23.34
CA GLN A 36 -2.88 18.44 -22.42
C GLN A 36 -2.93 19.25 -21.11
N SER A 37 -4.09 19.85 -20.85
CA SER A 37 -4.35 20.59 -19.62
C SER A 37 -4.13 19.70 -18.40
N ALA A 38 -3.53 20.26 -17.34
CA ALA A 38 -3.45 19.60 -16.04
C ALA A 38 -4.81 18.99 -15.68
N THR A 39 -4.82 17.66 -15.46
CA THR A 39 -6.04 16.92 -15.15
C THR A 39 -6.62 17.49 -13.85
N SER A 40 -7.80 18.09 -13.91
CA SER A 40 -8.47 18.61 -12.72
C SER A 40 -9.01 17.45 -11.88
N PHE A 41 -9.16 17.65 -10.56
CA PHE A 41 -9.80 16.65 -9.68
C PHE A 41 -11.16 16.16 -10.20
N GLU A 42 -11.88 16.99 -10.95
CA GLU A 42 -13.19 16.66 -11.56
C GLU A 42 -13.09 15.58 -12.65
N ASP A 43 -11.99 15.53 -13.41
CA ASP A 43 -11.79 14.54 -14.47
C ASP A 43 -11.50 13.13 -13.89
N ILE A 44 -10.87 13.07 -12.70
CA ILE A 44 -10.53 11.83 -12.02
C ILE A 44 -11.76 11.18 -11.37
N SER A 45 -12.73 11.98 -10.92
CA SER A 45 -13.96 11.53 -10.27
C SER A 45 -14.84 10.64 -11.16
N ASN A 46 -14.65 10.70 -12.47
CA ASN A 46 -15.39 9.88 -13.44
C ASN A 46 -14.80 8.47 -13.66
N THR A 47 -13.67 8.11 -13.03
CA THR A 47 -13.12 6.77 -13.16
C THR A 47 -13.85 5.81 -12.22
N ASN A 48 -14.69 4.91 -12.76
CA ASN A 48 -15.32 3.80 -12.02
C ASN A 48 -14.25 2.76 -11.59
N ALA A 49 -13.19 3.18 -10.90
CA ALA A 49 -12.13 2.28 -10.44
C ALA A 49 -12.57 1.56 -9.16
N GLU A 50 -12.46 0.23 -9.15
CA GLU A 50 -12.74 -0.56 -7.96
C GLU A 50 -11.54 -0.61 -7.00
N ILE A 51 -10.33 -0.39 -7.53
CA ILE A 51 -9.08 -0.36 -6.77
C ILE A 51 -8.37 0.97 -7.05
N VAL A 52 -7.98 1.66 -6.00
CA VAL A 52 -7.15 2.88 -6.06
C VAL A 52 -5.79 2.58 -5.45
N VAL A 53 -4.73 2.95 -6.18
CA VAL A 53 -3.33 2.78 -5.74
C VAL A 53 -2.65 4.15 -5.75
N PRO A 54 -2.63 4.88 -4.64
CA PRO A 54 -1.86 6.11 -4.53
C PRO A 54 -0.37 5.79 -4.46
N LEU A 55 0.43 6.53 -5.21
CA LEU A 55 1.89 6.50 -5.18
C LEU A 55 2.38 7.81 -4.56
N LEU A 56 3.22 7.70 -3.54
CA LEU A 56 3.75 8.83 -2.76
C LEU A 56 5.21 9.16 -3.14
N GLY A 57 5.82 8.35 -4.01
CA GLY A 57 7.16 8.56 -4.54
C GLY A 57 8.26 7.80 -3.83
N ASP A 58 7.97 7.09 -2.75
CA ASP A 58 8.91 6.31 -1.95
C ASP A 58 8.70 4.79 -2.07
N GLU A 59 7.86 4.36 -3.03
CA GLU A 59 7.56 2.94 -3.24
C GLU A 59 8.82 2.16 -3.64
N THR A 60 9.02 1.01 -2.99
CA THR A 60 10.09 0.06 -3.29
C THR A 60 9.97 -0.48 -4.73
N SER A 61 8.75 -0.79 -5.15
CA SER A 61 8.42 -1.19 -6.52
C SER A 61 6.96 -0.87 -6.85
N THR A 62 6.77 0.13 -7.70
CA THR A 62 5.44 0.51 -8.19
C THR A 62 4.74 -0.66 -8.90
N GLU A 63 5.48 -1.44 -9.70
CA GLU A 63 4.95 -2.56 -10.44
C GLU A 63 4.46 -3.68 -9.50
N MET A 64 5.24 -3.99 -8.46
CA MET A 64 4.86 -5.01 -7.47
C MET A 64 3.66 -4.58 -6.65
N LEU A 65 3.58 -3.30 -6.27
CA LEU A 65 2.43 -2.75 -5.56
C LEU A 65 1.15 -2.85 -6.39
N VAL A 66 1.21 -2.48 -7.67
CA VAL A 66 0.06 -2.56 -8.59
C VAL A 66 -0.30 -4.01 -8.92
N GLU A 67 0.67 -4.90 -9.07
CA GLU A 67 0.41 -6.33 -9.24
C GLU A 67 -0.24 -6.95 -8.00
N MET A 68 0.22 -6.58 -6.79
CA MET A 68 -0.42 -6.97 -5.53
C MET A 68 -1.86 -6.46 -5.47
N ALA A 69 -2.11 -5.21 -5.87
CA ALA A 69 -3.46 -4.65 -5.93
C ALA A 69 -4.36 -5.46 -6.88
N SER A 70 -3.85 -5.85 -8.05
CA SER A 70 -4.60 -6.65 -9.02
C SER A 70 -4.96 -8.04 -8.50
N SER A 71 -4.11 -8.63 -7.65
CA SER A 71 -4.32 -9.96 -7.09
C SER A 71 -5.45 -10.03 -6.06
N ILE A 72 -5.82 -8.90 -5.44
CA ILE A 72 -6.91 -8.84 -4.45
C ILE A 72 -8.27 -9.07 -5.10
N ASN A 73 -8.46 -8.54 -6.31
CA ASN A 73 -9.70 -8.73 -7.06
C ASN A 73 -9.41 -8.76 -8.57
N ASP A 74 -9.38 -9.96 -9.13
CA ASP A 74 -9.10 -10.17 -10.54
C ASP A 74 -10.08 -9.39 -11.44
N LYS A 75 -9.58 -8.87 -12.58
CA LYS A 75 -10.33 -8.07 -13.57
C LYS A 75 -10.87 -6.72 -13.08
N SER A 76 -10.54 -6.30 -11.86
CA SER A 76 -10.90 -4.97 -11.39
C SER A 76 -10.15 -3.89 -12.17
N ARG A 77 -10.84 -2.75 -12.36
CA ARG A 77 -10.17 -1.55 -12.84
C ARG A 77 -9.35 -0.93 -11.72
N ILE A 78 -8.06 -0.76 -11.99
CA ILE A 78 -7.08 -0.17 -11.06
C ILE A 78 -6.79 1.25 -11.53
N ASN A 79 -6.99 2.23 -10.65
CA ASN A 79 -6.52 3.58 -10.86
C ASN A 79 -5.27 3.83 -10.03
N THR A 80 -4.13 3.97 -10.69
CA THR A 80 -2.84 4.28 -10.06
C THR A 80 -2.61 5.78 -10.17
N ILE A 81 -2.47 6.45 -9.03
CA ILE A 81 -2.40 7.91 -8.95
C ILE A 81 -1.08 8.32 -8.29
N ASN A 82 -0.20 8.91 -9.07
CA ASN A 82 1.04 9.47 -8.56
C ASN A 82 0.75 10.84 -7.93
N LEU A 83 0.84 10.93 -6.60
CA LEU A 83 0.54 12.13 -5.85
C LEU A 83 1.83 12.92 -5.60
N LEU A 84 1.90 14.12 -6.16
CA LEU A 84 3.01 15.05 -5.93
C LEU A 84 2.59 16.07 -4.87
N GLU A 85 3.06 15.88 -3.64
CA GLU A 85 2.82 16.85 -2.57
C GLU A 85 3.68 18.09 -2.78
N VAL A 86 3.04 19.27 -2.78
CA VAL A 86 3.71 20.56 -2.95
C VAL A 86 3.34 21.51 -1.80
N PRO A 87 4.22 22.47 -1.44
CA PRO A 87 3.95 23.45 -0.40
C PRO A 87 2.68 24.28 -0.68
N ASN A 88 1.95 24.65 0.36
CA ASN A 88 0.69 25.42 0.26
C ASN A 88 0.81 26.74 -0.51
N GLN A 89 2.01 27.31 -0.65
CA GLN A 89 2.24 28.54 -1.40
C GLN A 89 2.42 28.35 -2.90
N THR A 90 2.46 27.10 -3.37
CA THR A 90 2.67 26.75 -4.78
C THR A 90 1.32 26.73 -5.50
N PHE A 91 1.25 27.36 -6.67
CA PHE A 91 0.08 27.23 -7.54
C PHE A 91 0.11 25.85 -8.24
N LEU A 92 -0.93 25.04 -8.03
CA LEU A 92 -0.99 23.67 -8.55
C LEU A 92 -0.92 23.65 -10.08
N GLU A 93 -1.53 24.64 -10.74
CA GLU A 93 -1.58 24.79 -12.20
C GLU A 93 -0.22 25.12 -12.81
N ALA A 94 0.73 25.55 -11.99
CA ALA A 94 2.09 25.88 -12.44
C ALA A 94 3.06 24.67 -12.33
N ILE A 95 2.60 23.55 -11.81
CA ILE A 95 3.41 22.35 -11.63
C ILE A 95 3.44 21.54 -12.92
N ASP A 96 4.64 21.26 -13.39
CA ASP A 96 4.86 20.32 -14.49
C ASP A 96 4.66 18.88 -13.97
N LEU A 97 3.60 18.22 -14.42
CA LEU A 97 3.25 16.85 -14.06
C LEU A 97 3.93 15.81 -14.95
N ASP A 98 4.39 16.21 -16.14
CA ASP A 98 5.04 15.36 -17.12
C ASP A 98 6.56 15.27 -16.88
N THR A 99 6.94 14.90 -15.67
CA THR A 99 8.35 14.73 -15.32
C THR A 99 8.93 13.43 -15.89
N PRO A 100 10.26 13.38 -16.15
CA PRO A 100 10.90 12.12 -16.59
C PRO A 100 10.63 10.93 -15.66
N GLU A 101 10.47 11.18 -14.37
CA GLU A 101 10.12 10.16 -13.38
C GLU A 101 8.69 9.65 -13.57
N SER A 102 7.71 10.56 -13.69
CA SER A 102 6.31 10.24 -13.96
C SER A 102 6.16 9.43 -15.25
N GLU A 103 6.80 9.89 -16.33
CA GLU A 103 6.83 9.20 -17.60
C GLU A 103 7.51 7.81 -17.54
N SER A 104 8.54 7.66 -16.72
CA SER A 104 9.20 6.37 -16.49
C SER A 104 8.26 5.40 -15.75
N LYS A 105 7.56 5.87 -14.70
CA LYS A 105 6.57 5.07 -13.96
C LYS A 105 5.44 4.63 -14.89
N LYS A 106 4.89 5.56 -15.69
CA LYS A 106 3.84 5.27 -16.67
C LYS A 106 4.25 4.17 -17.65
N ARG A 107 5.41 4.30 -18.29
CA ARG A 107 5.90 3.28 -19.23
C ARG A 107 6.05 1.90 -18.60
N ARG A 108 6.54 1.81 -17.37
CA ARG A 108 6.66 0.52 -16.65
C ARG A 108 5.31 -0.09 -16.34
N LEU A 109 4.34 0.73 -15.94
CA LEU A 109 2.97 0.27 -15.69
C LEU A 109 2.25 -0.12 -16.98
N ASP A 110 2.48 0.57 -18.10
CA ASP A 110 1.96 0.18 -19.41
C ASP A 110 2.52 -1.19 -19.85
N GLN A 111 3.82 -1.44 -19.64
CA GLN A 111 4.42 -2.75 -19.88
C GLN A 111 3.80 -3.84 -18.99
N LEU A 112 3.61 -3.56 -17.69
CA LEU A 112 2.95 -4.48 -16.77
C LEU A 112 1.51 -4.79 -17.21
N LYS A 113 0.76 -3.74 -17.61
CA LYS A 113 -0.60 -3.84 -18.12
C LYS A 113 -0.69 -4.78 -19.33
N GLU A 114 0.20 -4.62 -20.29
CA GLU A 114 0.23 -5.46 -21.48
C GLU A 114 0.66 -6.89 -21.16
N TYR A 115 1.74 -7.05 -20.39
CA TYR A 115 2.29 -8.37 -20.06
C TYR A 115 1.34 -9.23 -19.23
N LYS A 116 0.66 -8.63 -18.26
CA LYS A 116 -0.27 -9.33 -17.33
C LYS A 116 -1.74 -9.20 -17.75
N ASN A 117 -2.05 -8.49 -18.83
CA ASN A 117 -3.42 -8.20 -19.28
C ASN A 117 -4.28 -7.57 -18.17
N LEU A 118 -3.72 -6.56 -17.47
CA LEU A 118 -4.38 -5.86 -16.37
C LEU A 118 -5.12 -4.63 -16.87
N ASN A 119 -6.16 -4.22 -16.16
CA ASN A 119 -6.91 -2.99 -16.46
C ASN A 119 -6.41 -1.84 -15.57
N ILE A 120 -5.29 -1.23 -15.95
CA ILE A 120 -4.61 -0.17 -15.20
C ILE A 120 -4.78 1.16 -15.92
N SER A 121 -5.12 2.22 -15.19
CA SER A 121 -4.93 3.63 -15.57
C SER A 121 -3.86 4.25 -14.67
N TYR A 122 -3.13 5.23 -15.21
CA TYR A 122 -2.10 5.97 -14.47
C TYR A 122 -2.27 7.47 -14.70
N GLU A 123 -2.25 8.22 -13.63
CA GLU A 123 -2.39 9.68 -13.63
C GLU A 123 -1.43 10.28 -12.59
N THR A 124 -0.96 11.51 -12.85
CA THR A 124 -0.16 12.30 -11.89
C THR A 124 -0.95 13.53 -11.48
N ILE A 125 -0.99 13.83 -10.18
CA ILE A 125 -1.73 14.93 -9.59
C ILE A 125 -0.83 15.66 -8.60
N ALA A 126 -0.77 16.99 -8.70
CA ALA A 126 -0.19 17.82 -7.64
C ALA A 126 -1.24 18.10 -6.55
N THR A 127 -0.82 18.06 -5.29
CA THR A 127 -1.70 18.32 -4.15
C THR A 127 -0.97 19.00 -3.01
N HIS A 128 -1.71 19.77 -2.20
CA HIS A 128 -1.23 20.32 -0.94
C HIS A 128 -1.51 19.40 0.26
N ASP A 129 -2.40 18.40 0.09
CA ASP A 129 -2.84 17.51 1.17
C ASP A 129 -3.12 16.13 0.59
N VAL A 130 -2.16 15.23 0.75
CA VAL A 130 -2.22 13.84 0.25
C VAL A 130 -3.39 13.08 0.86
N ALA A 131 -3.63 13.21 2.18
CA ALA A 131 -4.67 12.45 2.86
C ALA A 131 -6.06 12.83 2.36
N ASN A 132 -6.36 14.13 2.28
CA ASN A 132 -7.62 14.60 1.75
C ASN A 132 -7.81 14.28 0.26
N SER A 133 -6.73 14.30 -0.52
CA SER A 133 -6.79 13.91 -1.94
C SER A 133 -7.18 12.44 -2.10
N ILE A 134 -6.57 11.54 -1.33
CA ILE A 134 -6.90 10.11 -1.36
C ILE A 134 -8.35 9.89 -0.93
N ASP A 135 -8.83 10.55 0.13
CA ASP A 135 -10.21 10.44 0.59
C ASP A 135 -11.21 10.90 -0.47
N ASN A 136 -10.97 12.06 -1.07
CA ASN A 136 -11.80 12.59 -2.15
C ASN A 136 -11.88 11.62 -3.34
N ILE A 137 -10.73 11.08 -3.80
CA ILE A 137 -10.66 10.15 -4.91
C ILE A 137 -11.40 8.85 -4.58
N THR A 138 -11.19 8.29 -3.40
CA THR A 138 -11.85 7.05 -2.99
C THR A 138 -13.34 7.24 -2.72
N GLY A 139 -13.76 8.40 -2.24
CA GLY A 139 -15.16 8.75 -2.00
C GLY A 139 -15.96 9.00 -3.27
N GLN A 140 -15.33 9.59 -4.30
CA GLN A 140 -15.98 9.89 -5.60
C GLN A 140 -16.02 8.67 -6.52
N SER A 141 -15.02 7.80 -6.45
CA SER A 141 -14.97 6.53 -7.19
C SER A 141 -15.79 5.45 -6.46
N LYS A 142 -16.20 4.39 -7.16
CA LYS A 142 -16.75 3.18 -6.53
C LYS A 142 -15.65 2.32 -5.90
N CYS A 143 -14.69 2.97 -5.24
CA CYS A 143 -13.52 2.32 -4.70
C CYS A 143 -13.91 1.29 -3.64
N LYS A 144 -13.56 0.03 -3.89
CA LYS A 144 -13.72 -1.07 -2.93
C LYS A 144 -12.46 -1.28 -2.12
N TRP A 145 -11.29 -1.04 -2.76
CA TRP A 145 -9.98 -1.25 -2.15
C TRP A 145 -9.07 -0.06 -2.37
N LEU A 146 -8.52 0.45 -1.30
CA LEU A 146 -7.36 1.34 -1.32
C LEU A 146 -6.12 0.51 -1.01
N VAL A 147 -5.17 0.47 -1.93
CA VAL A 147 -3.93 -0.31 -1.79
C VAL A 147 -2.74 0.63 -1.83
N MET A 148 -1.89 0.60 -0.81
CA MET A 148 -0.72 1.48 -0.75
C MET A 148 0.46 0.80 -0.06
N GLU A 149 1.67 1.25 -0.35
CA GLU A 149 2.87 0.79 0.33
C GLU A 149 2.97 1.40 1.73
N TRP A 150 3.45 0.60 2.67
CA TRP A 150 3.65 1.01 4.04
C TRP A 150 4.63 0.09 4.77
N ASP A 151 5.66 0.64 5.36
CA ASP A 151 6.73 -0.09 6.05
C ASP A 151 6.42 -0.44 7.52
N GLY A 152 5.21 -0.18 8.00
CA GLY A 152 4.79 -0.45 9.37
C GLY A 152 5.13 0.65 10.37
N ARG A 153 5.66 1.78 9.92
CA ARG A 153 5.99 2.94 10.76
C ARG A 153 5.05 4.10 10.52
N GLU A 154 4.90 4.92 11.54
CA GLU A 154 4.32 6.25 11.39
C GLU A 154 5.46 7.20 10.99
N HIS A 155 5.50 7.58 9.70
CA HIS A 155 6.47 8.57 9.24
C HIS A 155 6.02 9.95 9.69
N SER A 156 6.71 10.52 10.68
CA SER A 156 6.58 11.92 11.04
C SER A 156 7.68 12.72 10.34
N GLY A 157 7.50 12.97 9.06
CA GLY A 157 8.32 13.95 8.32
C GLY A 157 7.76 15.37 8.51
N ILE A 158 8.64 16.39 8.43
CA ILE A 158 8.23 17.80 8.58
C ILE A 158 7.31 18.22 7.41
N PHE A 159 7.32 17.51 6.28
CA PHE A 159 6.60 17.87 5.04
C PHE A 159 5.70 16.75 4.49
N VAL A 160 5.93 15.50 4.86
CA VAL A 160 5.11 14.37 4.41
C VAL A 160 4.60 13.65 5.64
N GLY A 161 3.39 14.00 6.08
CA GLY A 161 2.68 13.22 7.08
C GLY A 161 2.30 11.88 6.44
N ASN A 162 2.68 10.75 7.06
CA ASN A 162 2.16 9.47 6.60
C ASN A 162 0.63 9.46 6.73
N PRO A 163 -0.12 9.41 5.64
CA PRO A 163 -1.58 9.52 5.68
C PRO A 163 -2.23 8.26 6.26
N VAL A 164 -1.50 7.16 6.44
CA VAL A 164 -2.06 5.84 6.79
C VAL A 164 -2.91 5.87 8.06
N GLY A 165 -2.43 6.51 9.13
CA GLY A 165 -3.19 6.61 10.38
C GLY A 165 -4.51 7.36 10.23
N TRP A 166 -4.54 8.41 9.40
CA TRP A 166 -5.73 9.16 9.08
C TRP A 166 -6.67 8.39 8.15
N LEU A 167 -6.13 7.77 7.09
CA LEU A 167 -6.89 6.95 6.13
C LEU A 167 -7.56 5.76 6.79
N LEU A 168 -6.88 5.10 7.72
CA LEU A 168 -7.43 4.01 8.51
C LEU A 168 -8.68 4.42 9.30
N LYS A 169 -8.82 5.69 9.67
CA LYS A 169 -9.98 6.21 10.41
C LYS A 169 -11.10 6.71 9.50
N ASN A 170 -10.76 7.32 8.39
CA ASN A 170 -11.67 8.16 7.63
C ASN A 170 -12.14 7.54 6.31
N VAL A 171 -11.29 6.75 5.63
CA VAL A 171 -11.66 6.14 4.34
C VAL A 171 -12.66 5.00 4.54
N ASN A 172 -13.72 4.98 3.75
CA ASN A 172 -14.78 3.95 3.83
C ASN A 172 -14.47 2.67 3.03
N SER A 173 -13.48 2.69 2.15
CA SER A 173 -13.03 1.52 1.38
C SER A 173 -12.27 0.53 2.24
N ASN A 174 -12.23 -0.73 1.83
CA ASN A 174 -11.26 -1.68 2.38
C ASN A 174 -9.85 -1.16 2.15
N LEU A 175 -8.92 -1.46 3.05
CA LEU A 175 -7.54 -0.99 2.98
C LEU A 175 -6.58 -2.18 2.96
N ALA A 176 -5.64 -2.16 2.02
CA ALA A 176 -4.54 -3.10 1.93
C ALA A 176 -3.22 -2.34 1.99
N LEU A 177 -2.48 -2.53 3.08
CA LEU A 177 -1.17 -1.92 3.30
C LEU A 177 -0.10 -2.96 2.99
N PHE A 178 0.71 -2.71 1.96
CA PHE A 178 1.73 -3.62 1.49
C PHE A 178 3.12 -3.15 1.89
N LYS A 179 3.88 -4.02 2.58
CA LYS A 179 5.31 -3.84 2.81
C LYS A 179 6.09 -4.71 1.86
N ASP A 180 6.78 -4.11 0.92
CA ASP A 180 7.65 -4.81 -0.03
C ASP A 180 9.04 -5.05 0.59
N ASN A 181 9.34 -6.30 0.95
CA ASN A 181 10.67 -6.73 1.40
C ASN A 181 11.53 -7.29 0.25
N GLY A 182 11.25 -6.91 -0.99
CA GLY A 182 12.06 -7.30 -2.16
C GLY A 182 11.71 -8.66 -2.75
N VAL A 183 10.67 -9.33 -2.27
CA VAL A 183 10.19 -10.60 -2.87
C VAL A 183 9.52 -10.30 -4.20
N ARG A 184 9.96 -10.98 -5.27
CA ARG A 184 9.45 -10.76 -6.64
C ARG A 184 8.59 -11.90 -7.16
N ARG A 185 8.51 -13.00 -6.42
CA ARG A 185 7.66 -14.15 -6.73
C ARG A 185 7.08 -14.71 -5.44
N PHE A 186 5.78 -14.75 -5.35
CA PHE A 186 5.07 -15.36 -4.23
C PHE A 186 4.69 -16.79 -4.60
N SER A 187 5.25 -17.77 -3.89
CA SER A 187 4.96 -19.21 -4.05
C SER A 187 4.37 -19.81 -2.76
N LYS A 188 4.64 -19.16 -1.63
CA LYS A 188 4.16 -19.58 -0.32
C LYS A 188 3.61 -18.38 0.45
N VAL A 189 2.33 -18.42 0.72
CA VAL A 189 1.62 -17.37 1.46
C VAL A 189 1.24 -17.88 2.85
N LEU A 190 1.57 -17.11 3.88
CA LEU A 190 1.14 -17.33 5.25
C LEU A 190 0.05 -16.33 5.60
N ILE A 191 -1.09 -16.79 6.08
CA ILE A 191 -2.10 -15.92 6.68
C ILE A 191 -2.21 -16.22 8.17
N ALA A 192 -1.98 -15.22 9.00
CA ALA A 192 -2.12 -15.32 10.45
C ALA A 192 -3.38 -14.59 10.91
N LEU A 193 -4.36 -15.33 11.38
CA LEU A 193 -5.64 -14.82 11.85
C LEU A 193 -5.93 -15.30 13.25
N ARG A 194 -6.52 -14.41 14.06
CA ARG A 194 -7.19 -14.82 15.29
C ARG A 194 -8.57 -15.39 14.95
N PRO A 195 -9.04 -16.41 15.64
CA PRO A 195 -10.40 -16.89 15.48
C PRO A 195 -11.42 -15.74 15.63
N GLY A 196 -12.25 -15.50 14.61
CA GLY A 196 -13.19 -14.38 14.57
C GLY A 196 -14.23 -14.53 13.47
N ARG A 197 -15.25 -13.63 13.46
CA ARG A 197 -16.39 -13.73 12.52
C ARG A 197 -16.02 -13.40 11.08
N ARG A 198 -15.02 -12.54 10.84
CA ARG A 198 -14.60 -12.09 9.50
C ARG A 198 -13.45 -12.89 8.90
N ASN A 199 -13.09 -14.04 9.50
CA ASN A 199 -11.97 -14.83 8.98
C ASN A 199 -12.18 -15.26 7.53
N GLN A 200 -13.44 -15.52 7.13
CA GLN A 200 -13.75 -15.92 5.76
C GLN A 200 -13.37 -14.83 4.75
N ASP A 201 -13.71 -13.57 5.00
CA ASP A 201 -13.41 -12.45 4.10
C ASP A 201 -11.90 -12.31 3.86
N PHE A 202 -11.08 -12.46 4.92
CA PHE A 202 -9.61 -12.43 4.81
C PHE A 202 -9.06 -13.63 4.05
N ILE A 203 -9.63 -14.82 4.27
CA ILE A 203 -9.24 -16.04 3.55
C ILE A 203 -9.60 -15.94 2.08
N ASP A 204 -10.76 -15.41 1.73
CA ASP A 204 -11.19 -15.22 0.34
C ASP A 204 -10.24 -14.28 -0.43
N VAL A 205 -9.75 -13.23 0.23
CA VAL A 205 -8.72 -12.35 -0.35
C VAL A 205 -7.40 -13.08 -0.49
N ALA A 206 -6.97 -13.82 0.54
CA ALA A 206 -5.72 -14.58 0.49
C ALA A 206 -5.74 -15.68 -0.58
N ASP A 207 -6.89 -16.34 -0.76
CA ASP A 207 -7.09 -17.37 -1.78
C ASP A 207 -6.95 -16.79 -3.20
N LYS A 208 -7.59 -15.63 -3.47
CA LYS A 208 -7.44 -14.91 -4.75
C LYS A 208 -5.99 -14.51 -5.03
N ILE A 209 -5.27 -14.01 -4.00
CA ILE A 209 -3.85 -13.69 -4.11
C ILE A 209 -3.06 -14.95 -4.47
N CYS A 210 -3.34 -16.08 -3.82
CA CYS A 210 -2.70 -17.35 -4.12
C CYS A 210 -3.03 -17.86 -5.53
N GLU A 211 -4.28 -17.74 -5.99
CA GLU A 211 -4.67 -18.07 -7.37
C GLU A 211 -3.91 -17.20 -8.38
N HIS A 212 -3.80 -15.89 -8.14
CA HIS A 212 -3.11 -14.96 -9.04
C HIS A 212 -1.61 -15.29 -9.21
N PHE A 213 -0.93 -15.65 -8.12
CA PHE A 213 0.51 -15.94 -8.12
C PHE A 213 0.86 -17.43 -8.26
N ASP A 214 -0.11 -18.31 -8.41
CA ASP A 214 0.06 -19.79 -8.36
C ASP A 214 0.78 -20.23 -7.08
N ALA A 215 0.36 -19.68 -5.95
CA ALA A 215 0.96 -19.88 -4.64
C ALA A 215 0.18 -20.87 -3.77
N SER A 216 0.85 -21.44 -2.78
CA SER A 216 0.20 -22.23 -1.72
C SER A 216 -0.12 -21.39 -0.49
N LEU A 217 -1.29 -21.61 0.11
CA LEU A 217 -1.78 -20.91 1.28
C LEU A 217 -1.55 -21.72 2.55
N THR A 218 -1.04 -21.09 3.61
CA THR A 218 -1.01 -21.67 4.96
C THR A 218 -1.77 -20.80 5.92
N LEU A 219 -2.83 -21.32 6.53
CA LEU A 219 -3.52 -20.68 7.64
C LEU A 219 -2.78 -20.99 8.94
N LEU A 220 -2.23 -19.96 9.59
CA LEU A 220 -1.59 -20.06 10.90
C LEU A 220 -2.55 -19.65 12.00
N ASN A 221 -2.80 -20.56 12.93
CA ASN A 221 -3.49 -20.29 14.19
C ASN A 221 -2.50 -20.44 15.35
N ILE A 222 -2.43 -19.43 16.20
CA ILE A 222 -1.63 -19.48 17.43
C ILE A 222 -2.57 -19.63 18.61
N ILE A 223 -2.31 -20.62 19.46
CA ILE A 223 -3.05 -20.87 20.69
C ILE A 223 -2.09 -20.75 21.88
N PRO A 224 -2.54 -20.25 23.04
CA PRO A 224 -1.71 -20.14 24.23
C PRO A 224 -1.14 -21.51 24.66
N GLU A 225 0.07 -21.49 25.22
CA GLU A 225 0.64 -22.66 25.87
C GLU A 225 -0.24 -23.10 27.05
N GLY A 226 -0.44 -24.41 27.19
CA GLY A 226 -1.30 -24.95 28.26
C GLY A 226 -2.78 -25.04 27.89
N GLU A 227 -3.25 -24.35 26.87
CA GLU A 227 -4.60 -24.59 26.35
C GLU A 227 -4.66 -25.90 25.55
N LYS A 228 -5.74 -26.67 25.79
CA LYS A 228 -6.08 -27.81 24.90
C LYS A 228 -6.50 -27.23 23.56
N GLU A 229 -5.99 -27.81 22.48
CA GLU A 229 -6.41 -27.45 21.12
C GLU A 229 -7.94 -27.53 21.04
N PRO A 230 -8.64 -26.40 20.79
CA PRO A 230 -10.10 -26.44 20.73
C PRO A 230 -10.52 -27.22 19.49
N ASN A 231 -11.12 -28.39 19.65
CA ASN A 231 -11.64 -29.20 18.52
C ASN A 231 -12.52 -28.35 17.58
N LYS A 232 -13.24 -27.37 18.14
CA LYS A 232 -14.07 -26.45 17.37
C LYS A 232 -13.21 -25.52 16.48
N LEU A 233 -12.08 -24.99 16.97
CA LEU A 233 -11.19 -24.13 16.20
C LEU A 233 -10.60 -24.89 15.01
N LYS A 234 -10.09 -26.10 15.26
CA LYS A 234 -9.53 -26.96 14.22
C LYS A 234 -10.57 -27.26 13.15
N LYS A 235 -11.75 -27.72 13.55
CA LYS A 235 -12.85 -28.04 12.62
C LYS A 235 -13.25 -26.81 11.78
N THR A 236 -13.46 -25.66 12.40
CA THR A 236 -13.81 -24.42 11.68
C THR A 236 -12.70 -24.01 10.71
N SER A 237 -11.43 -24.10 11.12
CA SER A 237 -10.30 -23.75 10.25
C SER A 237 -10.13 -24.73 9.10
N GLU A 238 -10.37 -26.02 9.31
CA GLU A 238 -10.37 -27.04 8.26
C GLU A 238 -11.53 -26.83 7.27
N GLU A 239 -12.72 -26.48 7.75
CA GLU A 239 -13.86 -26.12 6.90
C GLU A 239 -13.56 -24.92 6.01
N ILE A 240 -12.98 -23.86 6.58
CA ILE A 240 -12.55 -22.66 5.84
C ILE A 240 -11.53 -23.03 4.76
N ILE A 241 -10.48 -23.78 5.12
CA ILE A 241 -9.44 -24.19 4.19
C ILE A 241 -10.00 -25.07 3.06
N SER A 242 -10.95 -25.95 3.38
CA SER A 242 -11.58 -26.81 2.36
C SER A 242 -12.39 -26.04 1.33
N SER A 243 -12.76 -24.79 1.62
CA SER A 243 -13.48 -23.90 0.69
C SER A 243 -12.56 -23.12 -0.26
N THR A 244 -11.25 -23.11 -0.01
CA THR A 244 -10.28 -22.40 -0.88
C THR A 244 -10.02 -23.18 -2.17
N LYS A 245 -9.70 -22.47 -3.24
CA LYS A 245 -9.34 -23.07 -4.54
C LYS A 245 -7.84 -23.33 -4.66
N SER A 246 -7.02 -22.53 -3.98
CA SER A 246 -5.59 -22.72 -3.91
C SER A 246 -5.21 -23.93 -3.05
N LYS A 247 -3.96 -24.43 -3.24
CA LYS A 247 -3.42 -25.47 -2.35
C LYS A 247 -3.25 -24.91 -0.95
N SER A 248 -4.10 -25.32 -0.02
CA SER A 248 -4.11 -24.75 1.31
C SER A 248 -3.87 -25.80 2.42
N LYS A 249 -3.32 -25.35 3.55
CA LYS A 249 -3.11 -26.17 4.73
C LYS A 249 -3.28 -25.36 6.02
N LEU A 250 -3.64 -26.06 7.11
CA LEU A 250 -3.68 -25.51 8.45
C LEU A 250 -2.36 -25.78 9.17
N LYS A 251 -1.85 -24.76 9.88
CA LYS A 251 -0.75 -24.88 10.83
C LYS A 251 -1.20 -24.32 12.17
N ILE A 252 -1.13 -25.11 13.23
CA ILE A 252 -1.44 -24.70 14.59
C ILE A 252 -0.13 -24.70 15.38
N VAL A 253 0.17 -23.57 16.03
CA VAL A 253 1.36 -23.40 16.87
C VAL A 253 0.92 -22.98 18.28
N LYS A 254 1.57 -23.56 19.30
CA LYS A 254 1.37 -23.16 20.70
C LYS A 254 2.41 -22.13 21.07
N SER A 255 2.00 -20.94 21.48
CA SER A 255 2.88 -19.88 21.92
C SER A 255 2.13 -18.82 22.74
N ASN A 256 2.84 -18.24 23.71
CA ASN A 256 2.37 -17.10 24.47
C ASN A 256 2.88 -15.76 23.88
N ASP A 257 3.79 -15.78 22.91
CA ASP A 257 4.23 -14.60 22.14
C ASP A 257 3.87 -14.75 20.65
N PRO A 258 2.66 -14.28 20.25
CA PRO A 258 2.24 -14.37 18.86
C PRO A 258 3.09 -13.52 17.90
N VAL A 259 3.71 -12.42 18.38
CA VAL A 259 4.52 -11.54 17.53
C VAL A 259 5.81 -12.26 17.11
N GLU A 260 6.52 -12.83 18.08
CA GLU A 260 7.75 -13.59 17.84
C GLU A 260 7.45 -14.81 16.96
N THR A 261 6.42 -15.59 17.33
CA THR A 261 6.01 -16.78 16.57
C THR A 261 5.68 -16.47 15.11
N ILE A 262 4.92 -15.41 14.82
CA ILE A 262 4.59 -15.01 13.44
C ILE A 262 5.85 -14.56 12.71
N SER A 263 6.74 -13.82 13.38
CA SER A 263 8.01 -13.39 12.81
C SER A 263 8.87 -14.57 12.37
N GLU A 264 9.10 -15.54 13.27
CA GLU A 264 9.86 -16.75 12.99
C GLU A 264 9.23 -17.58 11.85
N GLU A 265 7.92 -17.80 11.92
CA GLU A 265 7.19 -18.52 10.90
C GLU A 265 7.25 -17.85 9.53
N SER A 266 7.22 -16.52 9.50
CA SER A 266 7.26 -15.74 8.24
C SER A 266 8.54 -15.99 7.42
N ALA A 267 9.63 -16.41 8.06
CA ALA A 267 10.89 -16.71 7.38
C ALA A 267 10.79 -17.89 6.37
N GLY A 268 9.79 -18.74 6.50
CA GLY A 268 9.54 -19.84 5.59
C GLY A 268 8.59 -19.54 4.42
N TYR A 269 8.16 -18.27 4.30
CA TYR A 269 7.16 -17.81 3.35
C TYR A 269 7.63 -16.59 2.55
N ASP A 270 6.91 -16.28 1.48
CA ASP A 270 7.20 -15.15 0.60
C ASP A 270 6.31 -13.94 0.93
N LEU A 271 5.09 -14.20 1.42
CA LEU A 271 4.11 -13.20 1.81
C LEU A 271 3.42 -13.59 3.12
N LEU A 272 3.37 -12.64 4.05
CA LEU A 272 2.57 -12.72 5.28
C LEU A 272 1.33 -11.83 5.14
N ILE A 273 0.14 -12.42 5.29
CA ILE A 273 -1.12 -11.68 5.33
C ILE A 273 -1.60 -11.58 6.77
N LEU A 274 -1.95 -10.36 7.19
CA LEU A 274 -2.43 -10.04 8.52
C LEU A 274 -3.76 -9.30 8.44
N GLY A 275 -4.76 -9.74 9.20
CA GLY A 275 -6.00 -9.00 9.39
C GLY A 275 -5.87 -7.92 10.46
N THR A 276 -6.62 -6.83 10.31
CA THR A 276 -6.73 -5.81 11.35
C THR A 276 -7.80 -6.21 12.35
N PRO A 277 -7.54 -6.13 13.67
CA PRO A 277 -8.52 -6.48 14.71
C PRO A 277 -9.77 -5.58 14.67
N GLU A 278 -10.96 -6.14 14.96
CA GLU A 278 -12.26 -5.45 14.93
C GLU A 278 -12.49 -4.43 16.08
N LYS A 279 -11.63 -4.36 17.09
CA LYS A 279 -11.86 -3.52 18.28
C LYS A 279 -11.38 -2.09 18.06
N ASP A 280 -12.16 -1.12 18.56
CA ASP A 280 -11.91 0.34 18.46
C ASP A 280 -10.53 0.81 18.93
N ASN A 281 -9.82 0.01 19.71
CA ASN A 281 -8.47 0.34 20.22
C ASN A 281 -7.33 -0.23 19.36
N TRP A 282 -7.60 -0.88 18.24
CA TRP A 282 -6.54 -1.50 17.43
C TRP A 282 -5.54 -0.50 16.86
N ILE A 283 -5.97 0.73 16.59
CA ILE A 283 -5.09 1.83 16.17
C ILE A 283 -4.05 2.10 17.25
N ASN A 284 -4.46 2.15 18.52
CA ASN A 284 -3.55 2.31 19.64
C ASN A 284 -2.64 1.09 19.86
N VAL A 285 -3.11 -0.11 19.50
CA VAL A 285 -2.31 -1.35 19.58
C VAL A 285 -1.26 -1.41 18.45
N LEU A 286 -1.62 -0.93 17.24
CA LEU A 286 -0.70 -0.89 16.10
C LEU A 286 0.23 0.32 16.14
N PHE A 287 -0.28 1.49 16.54
CA PHE A 287 0.43 2.77 16.48
C PHE A 287 0.72 3.37 17.85
N GLY A 288 0.24 2.79 18.95
CA GLY A 288 0.47 3.31 20.31
C GLY A 288 1.93 3.35 20.74
N VAL A 289 2.81 2.68 19.98
CA VAL A 289 4.28 2.73 20.11
C VAL A 289 4.94 3.21 18.78
N GLY A 290 4.18 3.78 17.86
CA GLY A 290 4.69 4.33 16.61
C GLY A 290 5.02 3.29 15.51
N GLU A 291 4.80 1.98 15.76
CA GLU A 291 5.10 0.94 14.76
C GLU A 291 4.25 -0.32 14.93
N ASP A 292 3.90 -0.97 13.81
CA ASP A 292 3.31 -2.31 13.81
C ASP A 292 4.39 -3.38 13.95
N ARG A 293 4.50 -3.98 15.13
CA ARG A 293 5.53 -4.97 15.45
C ARG A 293 5.48 -6.20 14.54
N PHE A 294 4.28 -6.64 14.12
CA PHE A 294 4.17 -7.77 13.19
C PHE A 294 4.76 -7.44 11.82
N VAL A 295 4.44 -6.25 11.31
CA VAL A 295 4.97 -5.79 10.01
C VAL A 295 6.47 -5.54 10.08
N LYS A 296 6.96 -4.99 11.19
CA LYS A 296 8.39 -4.70 11.38
C LYS A 296 9.24 -5.96 11.48
N MET A 297 8.78 -6.96 12.24
CA MET A 297 9.57 -8.16 12.55
C MET A 297 9.45 -9.26 11.48
N ALA A 298 8.50 -9.17 10.57
CA ALA A 298 8.32 -10.15 9.51
C ALA A 298 9.55 -10.23 8.59
N ALA A 299 9.98 -11.46 8.28
CA ALA A 299 11.13 -11.73 7.42
C ALA A 299 10.79 -11.66 5.92
N CYS A 300 9.51 -11.78 5.54
CA CYS A 300 9.02 -11.72 4.17
C CYS A 300 8.21 -10.43 3.91
N SER A 301 7.74 -10.24 2.67
CA SER A 301 6.78 -9.16 2.37
C SER A 301 5.49 -9.32 3.18
N VAL A 302 4.84 -8.22 3.52
CA VAL A 302 3.64 -8.24 4.39
C VAL A 302 2.49 -7.51 3.71
N LEU A 303 1.29 -8.09 3.78
CA LEU A 303 0.05 -7.45 3.40
C LEU A 303 -0.88 -7.34 4.62
N ARG A 304 -1.12 -6.12 5.08
CA ARG A 304 -2.04 -5.83 6.17
C ARG A 304 -3.40 -5.45 5.59
N LEU A 305 -4.43 -6.22 5.91
CA LEU A 305 -5.79 -6.02 5.42
C LEU A 305 -6.70 -5.44 6.49
N THR A 306 -7.48 -4.43 6.11
CA THR A 306 -8.62 -3.91 6.87
C THR A 306 -9.86 -4.06 6.01
N ILE A 307 -10.79 -4.93 6.39
CA ILE A 307 -12.05 -5.18 5.68
C ILE A 307 -13.18 -4.49 6.46
N ARG A 308 -14.01 -3.71 5.77
CA ARG A 308 -15.08 -2.87 6.35
C ARG A 308 -16.47 -3.38 5.99
#